data_ad917f6e2dd11aa8e7446575718982c5
#
_entry.id   ad917f6e2dd11aa8e7446575718982c5
#
_cell.length_a   1.000
_cell.length_b   1.000
_cell.length_c   1.000
_cell.angle_alpha   90.00
_cell.angle_beta   90.00
_cell.angle_gamma   90.00
#
_symmetry.space_group_name_H-M   'P 1'
#
loop_
_entity.id
_entity.type
_entity.pdbx_description
1 polymer ?
#
loop_
_entity_poly.entity_id
_entity_poly.type
_entity_poly.pdbx_seq_one_letter_code
_entity_poly.pdbx_strand_id
1 'polypeptide(L)'
;EYIWAKSIGGSGTDIAYQLKLDGAGNPYLTGSFEGTVDFDPNATSKNLTTEGMGDIFVVKFDVSGNMLWAKSFGGPKDDKGISLDIKGPDLLITGYFTDTVNFNSAITTAKHITKGVSDIFIAKMDLSGNYVWSKTVGGVSDEEGKSVSIDKSGNVLVTGFFNGSVDFNPGPADYYRAADAARDAYVLKLNKDGDFTWVKILGGKGFDGAQTILTDATNNTYTLGYFTNYVDFDPSPGDAFLNPGTSSALFVQKMDSNGNYNWAKSFNASVTGYSQSAALDHLGNFYMIGYFNSAIDFGTGSGVSNLSSSGFEDAFIVKIYPSGKYASANKIGGSKYDNGYSLQMGSSGDMYATGSFSGTADFDAGTAIANVSASPSGISDAFTLKWSNFPSGIEEQKSLVPNLFRIYPNPNQGEFTIHLLENSSKASISIKNTLGQIIYQLDKAEVQNTIRLSSIATGMYFVSLYENGQIVSTTMMMVH
;
A
#
# COMPACT_ATOMS: atom_id res chain seq x y z
N GLU A 1 -21.77 -2.60 -17.10
CA GLU A 1 -21.90 -3.63 -18.12
C GLU A 1 -20.99 -4.81 -17.80
N TYR A 2 -21.54 -6.05 -17.79
CA TYR A 2 -20.77 -7.29 -17.62
C TYR A 2 -19.95 -7.56 -18.87
N ILE A 3 -18.65 -7.84 -18.74
CA ILE A 3 -17.77 -8.19 -19.85
C ILE A 3 -17.49 -9.69 -19.85
N TRP A 4 -16.90 -10.22 -18.79
CA TRP A 4 -16.64 -11.63 -18.63
C TRP A 4 -16.42 -12.04 -17.17
N ALA A 5 -16.66 -13.31 -16.86
CA ALA A 5 -16.20 -13.98 -15.65
C ALA A 5 -15.66 -15.36 -16.04
N LYS A 6 -14.60 -15.80 -15.38
CA LYS A 6 -13.96 -17.08 -15.62
C LYS A 6 -13.80 -17.83 -14.31
N SER A 7 -14.02 -19.13 -14.35
CA SER A 7 -13.74 -20.04 -13.25
C SER A 7 -12.51 -20.86 -13.59
N ILE A 8 -11.60 -20.99 -12.62
CA ILE A 8 -10.41 -21.85 -12.68
C ILE A 8 -10.51 -22.72 -11.43
N GLY A 9 -10.44 -24.02 -11.58
CA GLY A 9 -10.48 -24.93 -10.45
C GLY A 9 -10.57 -26.38 -10.84
N GLY A 10 -10.32 -27.24 -9.89
CA GLY A 10 -10.37 -28.70 -9.96
C GLY A 10 -11.26 -29.30 -8.89
N SER A 11 -10.88 -30.49 -8.44
CA SER A 11 -11.57 -31.18 -7.33
C SER A 11 -11.00 -30.85 -5.95
N GLY A 12 -9.86 -30.16 -5.90
CA GLY A 12 -9.17 -29.74 -4.67
C GLY A 12 -9.49 -28.31 -4.27
N THR A 13 -8.66 -27.78 -3.39
CA THR A 13 -8.75 -26.38 -2.93
C THR A 13 -7.93 -25.49 -3.87
N ASP A 14 -8.61 -24.56 -4.55
CA ASP A 14 -8.00 -23.65 -5.51
C ASP A 14 -8.28 -22.21 -5.08
N ILE A 15 -7.23 -21.43 -4.81
CA ILE A 15 -7.35 -20.08 -4.26
C ILE A 15 -6.44 -19.13 -5.03
N ALA A 16 -7.03 -18.07 -5.60
CA ALA A 16 -6.29 -16.92 -6.09
C ALA A 16 -6.13 -15.89 -4.97
N TYR A 17 -4.90 -15.56 -4.61
CA TYR A 17 -4.61 -14.59 -3.53
C TYR A 17 -4.46 -13.17 -4.03
N GLN A 18 -3.90 -12.98 -5.21
CA GLN A 18 -3.69 -11.64 -5.75
C GLN A 18 -3.86 -11.58 -7.27
N LEU A 19 -4.38 -10.43 -7.72
CA LEU A 19 -4.52 -10.03 -9.12
C LEU A 19 -3.82 -8.69 -9.34
N LYS A 20 -3.09 -8.57 -10.46
CA LYS A 20 -2.54 -7.31 -10.99
C LYS A 20 -2.76 -7.23 -12.49
N LEU A 21 -2.82 -6.01 -13.01
CA LEU A 21 -2.91 -5.75 -14.45
C LEU A 21 -1.56 -5.26 -14.97
N ASP A 22 -1.18 -5.69 -16.19
CA ASP A 22 -0.06 -5.06 -16.90
C ASP A 22 -0.51 -3.73 -17.55
N GLY A 23 0.43 -3.01 -18.17
CA GLY A 23 0.16 -1.73 -18.83
C GLY A 23 -0.81 -1.80 -20.02
N ALA A 24 -1.12 -2.99 -20.52
CA ALA A 24 -2.11 -3.25 -21.55
C ALA A 24 -3.49 -3.66 -20.99
N GLY A 25 -3.61 -3.79 -19.67
CA GLY A 25 -4.82 -4.21 -18.99
C GLY A 25 -5.01 -5.72 -18.88
N ASN A 26 -4.00 -6.52 -19.20
CA ASN A 26 -4.07 -7.97 -19.08
C ASN A 26 -3.95 -8.38 -17.61
N PRO A 27 -4.87 -9.20 -17.08
CA PRO A 27 -4.80 -9.67 -15.70
C PRO A 27 -3.81 -10.83 -15.52
N TYR A 28 -3.05 -10.74 -14.43
CA TYR A 28 -2.20 -11.79 -13.90
C TYR A 28 -2.69 -12.16 -12.50
N LEU A 29 -2.79 -13.45 -12.23
CA LEU A 29 -3.19 -13.98 -10.94
C LEU A 29 -2.11 -14.91 -10.41
N THR A 30 -1.94 -14.91 -9.09
CA THR A 30 -1.16 -15.92 -8.37
C THR A 30 -1.96 -16.49 -7.22
N GLY A 31 -1.64 -17.72 -6.83
CA GLY A 31 -2.31 -18.42 -5.76
C GLY A 31 -1.75 -19.80 -5.50
N SER A 32 -2.59 -20.68 -4.95
CA SER A 32 -2.31 -22.09 -4.77
C SER A 32 -3.46 -22.94 -5.34
N PHE A 33 -3.13 -24.14 -5.79
CA PHE A 33 -4.09 -25.11 -6.30
C PHE A 33 -3.73 -26.52 -5.85
N GLU A 34 -4.72 -27.42 -5.82
CA GLU A 34 -4.54 -28.81 -5.42
C GLU A 34 -4.99 -29.77 -6.55
N GLY A 35 -4.20 -30.84 -6.76
CA GLY A 35 -4.50 -31.86 -7.74
C GLY A 35 -4.29 -31.40 -9.18
N THR A 36 -5.21 -31.73 -10.07
CA THR A 36 -5.16 -31.33 -11.47
C THR A 36 -6.23 -30.29 -11.78
N VAL A 37 -5.79 -29.12 -12.27
CA VAL A 37 -6.64 -27.98 -12.59
C VAL A 37 -6.47 -27.57 -14.02
N ASP A 38 -7.57 -27.34 -14.73
CA ASP A 38 -7.58 -26.75 -16.07
C ASP A 38 -7.55 -25.21 -15.91
N PHE A 39 -6.44 -24.60 -16.32
CA PHE A 39 -6.24 -23.15 -16.28
C PHE A 39 -6.76 -22.42 -17.51
N ASP A 40 -7.22 -23.15 -18.55
CA ASP A 40 -7.89 -22.53 -19.70
C ASP A 40 -9.41 -22.67 -19.56
N PRO A 41 -10.12 -21.61 -19.16
CA PRO A 41 -11.57 -21.64 -19.00
C PRO A 41 -12.34 -21.63 -20.34
N ASN A 42 -11.64 -21.80 -21.47
CA ASN A 42 -12.20 -21.88 -22.81
C ASN A 42 -12.25 -23.34 -23.30
N ALA A 43 -12.45 -23.55 -24.59
CA ALA A 43 -12.59 -24.89 -25.16
C ALA A 43 -11.27 -25.70 -25.27
N THR A 44 -10.12 -25.05 -25.11
CA THR A 44 -8.80 -25.70 -25.08
C THR A 44 -8.39 -25.95 -23.64
N SER A 45 -7.86 -27.13 -23.35
CA SER A 45 -7.44 -27.45 -21.98
C SER A 45 -5.97 -27.10 -21.72
N LYS A 46 -5.68 -26.48 -20.59
CA LYS A 46 -4.33 -26.28 -20.06
C LYS A 46 -4.24 -26.85 -18.65
N ASN A 47 -4.11 -28.16 -18.56
CA ASN A 47 -3.99 -28.85 -17.30
C ASN A 47 -2.64 -28.63 -16.66
N LEU A 48 -2.61 -28.20 -15.40
CA LEU A 48 -1.46 -28.25 -14.51
C LEU A 48 -1.80 -29.23 -13.38
N THR A 49 -0.81 -29.97 -12.93
CA THR A 49 -0.97 -30.95 -11.84
C THR A 49 0.07 -30.68 -10.78
N THR A 50 -0.32 -30.67 -9.51
CA THR A 50 0.60 -30.48 -8.39
C THR A 50 1.59 -31.64 -8.28
N GLU A 51 2.81 -31.32 -7.82
CA GLU A 51 3.83 -32.35 -7.49
C GLU A 51 3.59 -32.97 -6.11
N GLY A 52 2.70 -32.40 -5.30
CA GLY A 52 2.42 -32.84 -3.95
C GLY A 52 1.04 -32.41 -3.45
N MET A 53 1.03 -31.67 -2.35
CA MET A 53 -0.21 -31.16 -1.75
C MET A 53 -0.71 -29.94 -2.54
N GLY A 54 -0.38 -28.74 -2.15
CA GLY A 54 -0.73 -27.53 -2.85
C GLY A 54 0.48 -26.90 -3.53
N ASP A 55 0.35 -26.46 -4.80
CA ASP A 55 1.41 -25.81 -5.56
C ASP A 55 1.04 -24.37 -5.92
N ILE A 56 2.06 -23.52 -6.09
CA ILE A 56 1.95 -22.16 -6.58
C ILE A 56 1.48 -22.17 -8.03
N PHE A 57 0.56 -21.31 -8.41
CA PHE A 57 0.29 -20.99 -9.80
C PHE A 57 0.50 -19.53 -10.13
N VAL A 58 0.81 -19.26 -11.38
CA VAL A 58 0.72 -17.94 -12.01
C VAL A 58 0.04 -18.11 -13.36
N VAL A 59 -1.00 -17.32 -13.61
CA VAL A 59 -1.75 -17.34 -14.86
C VAL A 59 -1.94 -15.94 -15.39
N LYS A 60 -1.82 -15.79 -16.72
CA LYS A 60 -2.09 -14.54 -17.45
C LYS A 60 -3.26 -14.75 -18.40
N PHE A 61 -4.17 -13.78 -18.40
CA PHE A 61 -5.24 -13.66 -19.40
C PHE A 61 -5.05 -12.40 -20.24
N ASP A 62 -5.70 -12.36 -21.40
CA ASP A 62 -5.89 -11.12 -22.15
C ASP A 62 -7.09 -10.32 -21.57
N VAL A 63 -7.30 -9.10 -22.09
CA VAL A 63 -8.41 -8.23 -21.69
C VAL A 63 -9.81 -8.84 -21.97
N SER A 64 -9.89 -9.83 -22.84
CA SER A 64 -11.12 -10.57 -23.19
C SER A 64 -11.33 -11.82 -22.32
N GLY A 65 -10.43 -12.12 -21.39
CA GLY A 65 -10.48 -13.29 -20.51
C GLY A 65 -10.03 -14.59 -21.18
N ASN A 66 -9.25 -14.54 -22.28
CA ASN A 66 -8.61 -15.71 -22.83
C ASN A 66 -7.28 -15.95 -22.12
N MET A 67 -7.01 -17.20 -21.73
CA MET A 67 -5.74 -17.58 -21.10
C MET A 67 -4.61 -17.46 -22.13
N LEU A 68 -3.56 -16.71 -21.80
CA LEU A 68 -2.36 -16.58 -22.61
C LEU A 68 -1.29 -17.59 -22.20
N TRP A 69 -1.10 -17.78 -20.91
CA TRP A 69 -0.22 -18.81 -20.36
C TRP A 69 -0.56 -19.07 -18.88
N ALA A 70 -0.23 -20.27 -18.41
CA ALA A 70 -0.27 -20.66 -17.01
C ALA A 70 0.99 -21.46 -16.67
N LYS A 71 1.50 -21.27 -15.45
CA LYS A 71 2.66 -21.93 -14.87
C LYS A 71 2.35 -22.41 -13.46
N SER A 72 2.93 -23.54 -13.06
CA SER A 72 2.94 -24.02 -11.69
C SER A 72 4.37 -24.19 -11.18
N PHE A 73 4.55 -24.01 -9.89
CA PHE A 73 5.81 -24.18 -9.17
C PHE A 73 5.51 -24.80 -7.82
N GLY A 74 6.24 -25.82 -7.43
CA GLY A 74 6.01 -26.48 -6.17
C GLY A 74 6.92 -27.67 -5.96
N GLY A 75 6.53 -28.48 -4.99
CA GLY A 75 7.20 -29.70 -4.58
C GLY A 75 6.25 -30.63 -3.84
N PRO A 76 6.77 -31.53 -2.96
CA PRO A 76 5.94 -32.58 -2.35
C PRO A 76 5.00 -32.06 -1.22
N LYS A 77 5.10 -30.81 -0.82
CA LYS A 77 4.35 -30.20 0.28
C LYS A 77 3.54 -28.99 -0.15
N ASP A 78 3.01 -28.21 0.82
CA ASP A 78 2.25 -27.00 0.53
C ASP A 78 3.15 -25.81 0.16
N ASP A 79 2.86 -25.23 -0.98
CA ASP A 79 3.54 -24.06 -1.51
C ASP A 79 2.49 -23.01 -1.94
N LYS A 80 2.67 -21.75 -1.59
CA LYS A 80 1.67 -20.70 -1.87
C LYS A 80 2.28 -19.44 -2.44
N GLY A 81 1.77 -19.02 -3.61
CA GLY A 81 2.05 -17.72 -4.20
C GLY A 81 1.09 -16.68 -3.66
N ILE A 82 1.52 -15.91 -2.65
CA ILE A 82 0.64 -14.99 -1.90
C ILE A 82 0.48 -13.65 -2.61
N SER A 83 1.56 -13.13 -3.19
CA SER A 83 1.57 -11.77 -3.75
C SER A 83 2.34 -11.72 -5.05
N LEU A 84 1.89 -10.84 -5.95
CA LEU A 84 2.58 -10.52 -7.20
C LEU A 84 2.59 -9.00 -7.43
N ASP A 85 3.63 -8.53 -8.11
CA ASP A 85 3.69 -7.16 -8.62
C ASP A 85 4.27 -7.12 -10.03
N ILE A 86 3.82 -6.13 -10.81
CA ILE A 86 4.20 -5.96 -12.22
C ILE A 86 4.68 -4.53 -12.43
N LYS A 87 5.88 -4.39 -12.99
CA LYS A 87 6.41 -3.09 -13.37
C LYS A 87 7.33 -3.16 -14.58
N GLY A 88 6.96 -2.45 -15.64
CA GLY A 88 7.68 -2.55 -16.91
C GLY A 88 7.64 -3.99 -17.45
N PRO A 89 8.78 -4.61 -17.76
CA PRO A 89 8.85 -6.00 -18.25
C PRO A 89 8.86 -7.05 -17.14
N ASP A 90 8.91 -6.64 -15.88
CA ASP A 90 9.16 -7.51 -14.74
C ASP A 90 7.84 -7.93 -14.05
N LEU A 91 7.72 -9.22 -13.81
CA LEU A 91 6.73 -9.87 -12.97
C LEU A 91 7.46 -10.49 -11.78
N LEU A 92 7.09 -10.10 -10.57
CA LEU A 92 7.58 -10.68 -9.32
C LEU A 92 6.46 -11.40 -8.60
N ILE A 93 6.80 -12.52 -7.97
CA ILE A 93 5.92 -13.24 -7.06
C ILE A 93 6.65 -13.54 -5.76
N THR A 94 5.92 -13.57 -4.65
CA THR A 94 6.40 -14.01 -3.34
C THR A 94 5.34 -14.81 -2.60
N GLY A 95 5.79 -15.54 -1.60
CA GLY A 95 4.98 -16.36 -0.73
C GLY A 95 5.86 -17.21 0.16
N TYR A 96 5.44 -18.43 0.39
CA TYR A 96 6.24 -19.40 1.11
C TYR A 96 6.21 -20.79 0.41
N PHE A 97 7.19 -21.60 0.71
CA PHE A 97 7.25 -23.00 0.29
C PHE A 97 7.72 -23.89 1.43
N THR A 98 7.36 -25.16 1.36
CA THR A 98 7.74 -26.17 2.32
C THR A 98 8.45 -27.33 1.63
N ASP A 99 9.52 -27.85 2.25
CA ASP A 99 10.40 -28.88 1.73
C ASP A 99 11.18 -28.38 0.48
N THR A 100 10.64 -28.52 -0.71
CA THR A 100 11.34 -28.20 -1.95
C THR A 100 10.41 -27.45 -2.91
N VAL A 101 10.93 -26.40 -3.59
CA VAL A 101 10.25 -25.74 -4.69
C VAL A 101 11.17 -25.63 -5.91
N ASN A 102 10.62 -25.75 -7.11
CA ASN A 102 11.37 -25.64 -8.35
C ASN A 102 10.71 -24.65 -9.31
N PHE A 103 11.36 -23.52 -9.52
CA PHE A 103 10.86 -22.45 -10.42
C PHE A 103 11.25 -22.66 -11.90
N ASN A 104 12.21 -23.55 -12.20
CA ASN A 104 12.59 -23.91 -13.55
C ASN A 104 13.38 -25.20 -13.57
N SER A 105 12.76 -26.29 -13.99
CA SER A 105 13.37 -27.62 -14.00
C SER A 105 14.62 -27.75 -14.90
N ALA A 106 14.81 -26.85 -15.85
CA ALA A 106 16.01 -26.83 -16.72
C ALA A 106 17.20 -26.12 -16.03
N ILE A 107 17.01 -25.46 -14.89
CA ILE A 107 18.04 -24.66 -14.22
C ILE A 107 18.17 -25.14 -12.77
N THR A 108 19.31 -25.72 -12.43
CA THR A 108 19.55 -26.28 -11.08
C THR A 108 19.47 -25.25 -9.95
N THR A 109 19.86 -24.00 -10.22
CA THR A 109 19.79 -22.91 -9.26
C THR A 109 18.36 -22.36 -9.04
N ALA A 110 17.37 -22.84 -9.80
CA ALA A 110 15.96 -22.53 -9.63
C ALA A 110 15.25 -23.51 -8.67
N LYS A 111 15.95 -24.53 -8.22
CA LYS A 111 15.46 -25.47 -7.21
C LYS A 111 15.97 -25.06 -5.83
N HIS A 112 15.05 -24.87 -4.89
CA HIS A 112 15.33 -24.49 -3.52
C HIS A 112 14.80 -25.54 -2.53
N ILE A 113 15.44 -25.64 -1.39
CA ILE A 113 15.08 -26.52 -0.28
C ILE A 113 14.96 -25.67 0.96
N THR A 114 13.89 -25.82 1.74
CA THR A 114 13.70 -25.09 3.01
C THR A 114 14.80 -25.41 4.00
N LYS A 115 15.15 -24.41 4.79
CA LYS A 115 16.04 -24.58 5.95
C LYS A 115 15.27 -25.03 7.21
N GLY A 116 13.95 -24.87 7.22
CA GLY A 116 13.07 -25.15 8.33
C GLY A 116 11.69 -25.66 7.96
N VAL A 117 10.67 -25.10 8.58
CA VAL A 117 9.27 -25.48 8.36
C VAL A 117 8.78 -24.93 7.02
N SER A 118 8.89 -23.63 6.82
CA SER A 118 8.62 -22.94 5.54
C SER A 118 9.60 -21.80 5.35
N ASP A 119 10.02 -21.54 4.13
CA ASP A 119 10.88 -20.42 3.79
C ASP A 119 10.17 -19.48 2.82
N ILE A 120 10.57 -18.21 2.83
CA ILE A 120 10.13 -17.19 1.88
C ILE A 120 10.77 -17.48 0.53
N PHE A 121 10.01 -17.38 -0.55
CA PHE A 121 10.56 -17.29 -1.89
C PHE A 121 10.28 -15.93 -2.53
N ILE A 122 11.16 -15.51 -3.40
CA ILE A 122 10.99 -14.38 -4.32
C ILE A 122 11.38 -14.90 -5.71
N ALA A 123 10.47 -14.86 -6.67
CA ALA A 123 10.76 -15.29 -8.03
C ALA A 123 10.42 -14.20 -9.03
N LYS A 124 11.32 -13.98 -9.97
CA LYS A 124 11.18 -13.02 -11.07
C LYS A 124 11.01 -13.74 -12.38
N MET A 125 10.03 -13.30 -13.16
CA MET A 125 9.74 -13.73 -14.51
C MET A 125 9.60 -12.50 -15.42
N ASP A 126 9.66 -12.72 -16.73
CA ASP A 126 9.18 -11.74 -17.70
C ASP A 126 7.65 -11.84 -17.88
N LEU A 127 7.05 -10.91 -18.60
CA LEU A 127 5.60 -10.89 -18.86
C LEU A 127 5.09 -12.03 -19.75
N SER A 128 6.01 -12.85 -20.33
CA SER A 128 5.69 -14.06 -21.06
C SER A 128 5.76 -15.32 -20.18
N GLY A 129 6.05 -15.14 -18.87
CA GLY A 129 6.19 -16.23 -17.93
C GLY A 129 7.54 -16.96 -18.01
N ASN A 130 8.55 -16.37 -18.65
CA ASN A 130 9.89 -16.95 -18.66
C ASN A 130 10.61 -16.63 -17.35
N TYR A 131 11.23 -17.64 -16.76
CA TYR A 131 12.04 -17.52 -15.56
C TYR A 131 13.24 -16.58 -15.77
N VAL A 132 13.48 -15.69 -14.84
CA VAL A 132 14.65 -14.81 -14.80
C VAL A 132 15.57 -15.20 -13.62
N TRP A 133 15.07 -15.18 -12.40
CA TRP A 133 15.76 -15.65 -11.21
C TRP A 133 14.77 -15.99 -10.08
N SER A 134 15.24 -16.78 -9.12
CA SER A 134 14.54 -16.99 -7.85
C SER A 134 15.52 -16.94 -6.69
N LYS A 135 15.06 -16.49 -5.55
CA LYS A 135 15.79 -16.35 -4.27
C LYS A 135 14.93 -16.89 -3.15
N THR A 136 15.58 -17.39 -2.11
CA THR A 136 14.89 -17.82 -0.88
C THR A 136 15.56 -17.22 0.34
N VAL A 137 14.73 -16.97 1.35
CA VAL A 137 15.14 -16.43 2.64
C VAL A 137 14.45 -17.24 3.72
N GLY A 138 15.21 -17.76 4.66
CA GLY A 138 14.62 -18.59 5.71
C GLY A 138 15.59 -19.02 6.81
N GLY A 139 15.00 -19.59 7.84
CA GLY A 139 15.65 -20.11 9.03
C GLY A 139 15.20 -21.52 9.36
N VAL A 140 15.18 -21.88 10.65
CA VAL A 140 14.74 -23.21 11.10
C VAL A 140 13.25 -23.28 11.45
N SER A 141 12.56 -22.15 11.39
CA SER A 141 11.15 -22.01 11.79
C SER A 141 10.25 -21.85 10.58
N ASP A 142 9.17 -21.09 10.74
CA ASP A 142 8.24 -20.72 9.66
C ASP A 142 8.39 -19.24 9.31
N GLU A 143 8.60 -18.97 8.04
CA GLU A 143 8.71 -17.66 7.46
C GLU A 143 7.77 -17.53 6.26
N GLU A 144 7.14 -16.37 6.13
CA GLU A 144 6.24 -16.11 5.01
C GLU A 144 6.49 -14.74 4.36
N GLY A 145 6.48 -14.70 3.02
CA GLY A 145 6.35 -13.49 2.23
C GLY A 145 4.87 -13.16 2.00
N LYS A 146 4.42 -12.03 2.51
CA LYS A 146 3.00 -11.60 2.41
C LYS A 146 2.76 -10.64 1.27
N SER A 147 3.72 -9.81 0.93
CA SER A 147 3.56 -8.81 -0.12
C SER A 147 4.89 -8.48 -0.79
N VAL A 148 4.85 -8.28 -2.10
CA VAL A 148 5.98 -7.82 -2.91
C VAL A 148 5.63 -6.54 -3.64
N SER A 149 6.60 -5.63 -3.80
CA SER A 149 6.47 -4.41 -4.59
C SER A 149 7.76 -4.12 -5.34
N ILE A 150 7.64 -3.63 -6.58
CA ILE A 150 8.76 -3.19 -7.39
C ILE A 150 8.86 -1.66 -7.30
N ASP A 151 10.00 -1.13 -6.85
CA ASP A 151 10.21 0.32 -6.82
C ASP A 151 10.45 0.88 -8.24
N LYS A 152 10.51 2.21 -8.37
CA LYS A 152 10.71 2.88 -9.67
C LYS A 152 12.07 2.55 -10.31
N SER A 153 13.04 2.11 -9.51
CA SER A 153 14.38 1.73 -9.97
C SER A 153 14.50 0.24 -10.31
N GLY A 154 13.40 -0.52 -10.17
CA GLY A 154 13.36 -1.96 -10.41
C GLY A 154 13.82 -2.79 -9.21
N ASN A 155 14.12 -2.18 -8.05
CA ASN A 155 14.44 -2.94 -6.86
C ASN A 155 13.19 -3.63 -6.32
N VAL A 156 13.41 -4.72 -5.61
CA VAL A 156 12.38 -5.59 -5.06
C VAL A 156 12.26 -5.36 -3.57
N LEU A 157 11.05 -5.07 -3.10
CA LEU A 157 10.74 -4.99 -1.69
C LEU A 157 9.76 -6.10 -1.32
N VAL A 158 10.06 -6.81 -0.24
CA VAL A 158 9.23 -7.91 0.28
C VAL A 158 8.98 -7.68 1.74
N THR A 159 7.77 -7.97 2.18
CA THR A 159 7.39 -7.93 3.59
C THR A 159 6.60 -9.17 3.99
N GLY A 160 6.56 -9.44 5.28
CA GLY A 160 5.85 -10.56 5.85
C GLY A 160 6.20 -10.72 7.32
N PHE A 161 6.40 -11.94 7.73
CA PHE A 161 6.85 -12.25 9.09
C PHE A 161 7.87 -13.40 9.11
N PHE A 162 8.61 -13.50 10.21
CA PHE A 162 9.55 -14.58 10.46
C PHE A 162 9.61 -14.92 11.95
N ASN A 163 10.04 -16.14 12.24
CA ASN A 163 10.27 -16.64 13.59
C ASN A 163 11.74 -17.05 13.78
N GLY A 164 12.22 -16.95 15.01
CA GLY A 164 13.58 -17.38 15.34
C GLY A 164 14.66 -16.58 14.63
N SER A 165 15.70 -17.26 14.14
CA SER A 165 16.84 -16.62 13.47
C SER A 165 16.84 -16.93 11.98
N VAL A 166 16.85 -15.91 11.14
CA VAL A 166 16.75 -15.98 9.68
C VAL A 166 17.93 -15.29 9.04
N ASP A 167 18.51 -15.94 8.04
CA ASP A 167 19.45 -15.32 7.12
C ASP A 167 18.70 -14.60 6.00
N PHE A 168 18.70 -13.27 6.05
CA PHE A 168 18.00 -12.42 5.06
C PHE A 168 18.80 -12.13 3.79
N ASN A 169 20.05 -12.58 3.71
CA ASN A 169 20.82 -12.44 2.48
C ASN A 169 20.70 -13.71 1.62
N PRO A 170 19.98 -13.68 0.49
CA PRO A 170 19.89 -14.83 -0.39
C PRO A 170 21.19 -15.14 -1.18
N GLY A 171 22.22 -14.32 -1.01
CA GLY A 171 23.55 -14.50 -1.60
C GLY A 171 24.48 -15.34 -0.73
N PRO A 172 25.80 -15.39 -1.08
CA PRO A 172 26.74 -16.25 -0.36
C PRO A 172 27.24 -15.69 0.99
N ALA A 173 26.91 -14.44 1.32
CA ALA A 173 27.28 -13.83 2.59
C ALA A 173 26.10 -13.89 3.56
N ASP A 174 26.33 -14.27 4.79
CA ASP A 174 25.30 -14.35 5.81
C ASP A 174 24.86 -12.95 6.32
N TYR A 175 23.56 -12.78 6.55
CA TYR A 175 22.99 -11.60 7.21
C TYR A 175 21.87 -11.98 8.16
N TYR A 176 22.23 -12.55 9.30
CA TYR A 176 21.27 -13.06 10.28
C TYR A 176 20.56 -11.96 11.04
N ARG A 177 19.25 -12.15 11.22
CA ARG A 177 18.39 -11.41 12.16
C ARG A 177 17.58 -12.40 12.96
N ALA A 178 17.35 -12.07 14.22
CA ALA A 178 16.51 -12.88 15.11
C ALA A 178 15.26 -12.10 15.49
N ALA A 179 14.12 -12.79 15.54
CA ALA A 179 12.90 -12.26 16.15
C ALA A 179 13.08 -12.14 17.66
N ASP A 180 12.53 -11.09 18.28
CA ASP A 180 12.78 -10.77 19.71
C ASP A 180 12.03 -11.72 20.67
N ALA A 181 10.98 -12.39 20.25
CA ALA A 181 10.34 -13.43 21.08
C ALA A 181 9.55 -14.44 20.26
N ALA A 182 8.42 -14.03 19.70
CA ALA A 182 7.55 -14.93 18.96
C ALA A 182 7.75 -14.76 17.46
N ARG A 183 7.20 -13.71 16.88
CA ARG A 183 7.18 -13.48 15.45
C ARG A 183 7.30 -11.99 15.16
N ASP A 184 8.25 -11.62 14.31
CA ASP A 184 8.47 -10.24 13.92
C ASP A 184 8.16 -10.01 12.45
N ALA A 185 7.70 -8.79 12.13
CA ALA A 185 7.58 -8.31 10.78
C ALA A 185 8.94 -7.89 10.21
N TYR A 186 9.09 -7.98 8.91
CA TYR A 186 10.30 -7.53 8.22
C TYR A 186 9.97 -6.73 6.97
N VAL A 187 10.92 -5.90 6.54
CA VAL A 187 10.97 -5.29 5.21
C VAL A 187 12.34 -5.61 4.61
N LEU A 188 12.35 -6.44 3.58
CA LEU A 188 13.55 -6.83 2.84
C LEU A 188 13.62 -6.06 1.52
N LYS A 189 14.78 -5.49 1.19
CA LYS A 189 15.07 -4.92 -0.12
C LYS A 189 16.19 -5.69 -0.81
N LEU A 190 15.91 -6.11 -2.03
CA LEU A 190 16.87 -6.64 -2.98
C LEU A 190 17.02 -5.66 -4.16
N ASN A 191 18.15 -5.68 -4.86
CA ASN A 191 18.28 -4.96 -6.11
C ASN A 191 17.49 -5.67 -7.23
N LYS A 192 17.47 -5.11 -8.43
CA LYS A 192 16.75 -5.67 -9.60
C LYS A 192 17.23 -7.07 -10.03
N ASP A 193 18.44 -7.47 -9.64
CA ASP A 193 19.07 -8.75 -9.94
C ASP A 193 18.89 -9.78 -8.81
N GLY A 194 18.19 -9.40 -7.74
CA GLY A 194 17.88 -10.24 -6.59
C GLY A 194 19.00 -10.28 -5.53
N ASP A 195 19.97 -9.36 -5.58
CA ASP A 195 21.02 -9.31 -4.57
C ASP A 195 20.57 -8.47 -3.36
N PHE A 196 21.02 -8.86 -2.19
CA PHE A 196 20.70 -8.21 -0.92
C PHE A 196 21.12 -6.74 -0.90
N THR A 197 20.21 -5.88 -0.46
CA THR A 197 20.50 -4.45 -0.23
C THR A 197 20.41 -4.12 1.25
N TRP A 198 19.29 -4.38 1.88
CA TRP A 198 19.07 -4.20 3.32
C TRP A 198 17.83 -4.97 3.78
N VAL A 199 17.77 -5.23 5.09
CA VAL A 199 16.55 -5.68 5.78
C VAL A 199 16.33 -4.81 7.02
N LYS A 200 15.07 -4.53 7.32
CA LYS A 200 14.60 -3.85 8.52
C LYS A 200 13.62 -4.76 9.25
N ILE A 201 13.84 -4.91 10.55
CA ILE A 201 12.95 -5.70 11.41
C ILE A 201 12.02 -4.74 12.13
N LEU A 202 10.74 -5.07 12.15
CA LEU A 202 9.66 -4.30 12.76
C LEU A 202 8.96 -5.23 13.75
N GLY A 203 9.47 -5.29 14.97
CA GLY A 203 8.93 -6.22 15.95
C GLY A 203 9.44 -5.97 17.35
N GLY A 204 8.88 -6.71 18.29
CA GLY A 204 9.20 -6.68 19.70
C GLY A 204 8.82 -7.98 20.38
N LYS A 205 8.45 -7.93 21.67
CA LYS A 205 8.16 -9.12 22.46
C LYS A 205 6.79 -9.75 22.16
N GLY A 206 6.24 -9.54 20.98
CA GLY A 206 4.89 -9.95 20.64
C GLY A 206 4.77 -10.77 19.36
N PHE A 207 3.56 -10.79 18.84
CA PHE A 207 3.25 -11.29 17.51
C PHE A 207 3.11 -10.10 16.58
N ASP A 208 4.07 -9.93 15.69
CA ASP A 208 4.11 -8.81 14.78
C ASP A 208 4.18 -9.34 13.34
N GLY A 209 3.49 -8.70 12.43
CA GLY A 209 3.45 -9.16 11.04
C GLY A 209 3.09 -8.03 10.09
N ALA A 210 3.76 -7.98 8.95
CA ALA A 210 3.43 -7.07 7.87
C ALA A 210 2.63 -7.79 6.78
N GLN A 211 1.58 -7.13 6.28
CA GLN A 211 0.63 -7.69 5.32
C GLN A 211 0.76 -7.09 3.92
N THR A 212 1.10 -5.80 3.85
CA THR A 212 1.16 -5.09 2.57
C THR A 212 2.37 -4.18 2.53
N ILE A 213 3.07 -4.17 1.40
CA ILE A 213 4.14 -3.25 1.10
C ILE A 213 3.86 -2.52 -0.22
N LEU A 214 4.05 -1.20 -0.22
CA LEU A 214 3.87 -0.34 -1.38
C LEU A 214 5.05 0.59 -1.54
N THR A 215 5.31 1.03 -2.77
CA THR A 215 6.34 2.04 -3.06
C THR A 215 5.73 3.25 -3.76
N ASP A 216 6.09 4.46 -3.34
CA ASP A 216 5.67 5.69 -4.02
C ASP A 216 6.59 6.06 -5.20
N ALA A 217 6.24 7.14 -5.89
CA ALA A 217 6.98 7.63 -7.07
C ALA A 217 8.43 8.08 -6.75
N THR A 218 8.76 8.25 -5.48
CA THR A 218 10.09 8.63 -4.99
C THR A 218 10.83 7.48 -4.31
N ASN A 219 10.32 6.24 -4.48
CA ASN A 219 10.84 5.00 -3.91
C ASN A 219 10.78 4.94 -2.37
N ASN A 220 9.96 5.77 -1.71
CA ASN A 220 9.67 5.53 -0.31
C ASN A 220 8.80 4.28 -0.18
N THR A 221 8.99 3.58 0.93
CA THR A 221 8.29 2.35 1.25
C THR A 221 7.21 2.62 2.29
N TYR A 222 6.02 2.09 2.06
CA TYR A 222 4.92 2.07 3.03
C TYR A 222 4.63 0.62 3.38
N THR A 223 4.66 0.31 4.66
CA THR A 223 4.39 -1.03 5.20
C THR A 223 3.18 -0.97 6.11
N LEU A 224 2.19 -1.81 5.84
CA LEU A 224 1.00 -2.00 6.65
C LEU A 224 1.06 -3.37 7.32
N GLY A 225 0.68 -3.42 8.59
CA GLY A 225 0.66 -4.67 9.34
C GLY A 225 -0.05 -4.51 10.69
N TYR A 226 0.22 -5.46 11.56
CA TYR A 226 -0.26 -5.48 12.94
C TYR A 226 0.89 -5.79 13.90
N PHE A 227 0.75 -5.36 15.14
CA PHE A 227 1.73 -5.62 16.18
C PHE A 227 1.07 -5.78 17.54
N THR A 228 1.75 -6.50 18.41
CA THR A 228 1.37 -6.66 19.81
C THR A 228 2.56 -6.23 20.69
N ASN A 229 2.29 -5.76 21.90
CA ASN A 229 3.30 -5.16 22.77
C ASN A 229 3.98 -3.90 22.17
N TYR A 230 4.96 -3.38 22.89
CA TYR A 230 5.74 -2.23 22.42
C TYR A 230 6.68 -2.64 21.30
N VAL A 231 6.64 -1.90 20.20
CA VAL A 231 7.53 -2.08 19.04
C VAL A 231 8.20 -0.75 18.72
N ASP A 232 9.51 -0.80 18.50
CA ASP A 232 10.26 0.30 17.93
C ASP A 232 10.19 0.24 16.41
N PHE A 233 9.57 1.25 15.81
CA PHE A 233 9.42 1.36 14.37
C PHE A 233 10.56 2.15 13.69
N ASP A 234 11.53 2.69 14.46
CA ASP A 234 12.75 3.26 13.87
C ASP A 234 13.88 2.20 13.84
N PRO A 235 14.15 1.59 12.69
CA PRO A 235 15.21 0.58 12.57
C PRO A 235 16.63 1.18 12.59
N SER A 236 16.78 2.48 12.86
CA SER A 236 18.03 3.21 13.07
C SER A 236 18.31 3.35 14.57
N PRO A 237 19.40 4.00 15.00
CA PRO A 237 19.63 4.28 16.42
C PRO A 237 18.67 5.26 17.11
N GLY A 238 17.65 5.75 16.39
CA GLY A 238 16.55 6.54 16.97
C GLY A 238 15.52 5.66 17.67
N ASP A 239 14.60 6.30 18.41
CA ASP A 239 13.50 5.61 19.10
C ASP A 239 12.15 6.10 18.52
N ALA A 240 11.33 5.18 18.03
CA ALA A 240 9.97 5.45 17.57
C ALA A 240 8.99 4.39 18.10
N PHE A 241 8.96 4.23 19.41
CA PHE A 241 8.12 3.25 20.08
C PHE A 241 6.63 3.56 19.91
N LEU A 242 5.89 2.57 19.46
CA LEU A 242 4.43 2.55 19.46
C LEU A 242 3.91 1.53 20.45
N ASN A 243 2.75 1.84 21.03
CA ASN A 243 2.06 1.01 21.99
C ASN A 243 0.71 0.58 21.41
N PRO A 244 0.43 -0.72 21.29
CA PRO A 244 -0.83 -1.23 20.76
C PRO A 244 -2.00 -1.10 21.76
N GLY A 245 -1.76 -0.65 22.98
CA GLY A 245 -2.75 -0.65 24.05
C GLY A 245 -2.89 -2.02 24.71
N THR A 246 -4.12 -2.53 24.83
CA THR A 246 -4.41 -3.77 25.60
C THR A 246 -4.44 -5.04 24.77
N SER A 247 -4.37 -4.95 23.43
CA SER A 247 -4.44 -6.11 22.54
C SER A 247 -3.44 -5.98 21.39
N SER A 248 -3.90 -6.08 20.15
CA SER A 248 -3.13 -5.80 18.95
C SER A 248 -3.54 -4.46 18.37
N ALA A 249 -2.64 -3.83 17.61
CA ALA A 249 -2.93 -2.65 16.83
C ALA A 249 -2.49 -2.82 15.38
N LEU A 250 -3.14 -2.10 14.47
CA LEU A 250 -2.64 -1.91 13.13
C LEU A 250 -1.51 -0.88 13.14
N PHE A 251 -0.54 -1.04 12.25
CA PHE A 251 0.46 -0.03 12.02
C PHE A 251 0.59 0.32 10.52
N VAL A 252 0.98 1.54 10.27
CA VAL A 252 1.51 1.97 8.97
C VAL A 252 2.84 2.65 9.23
N GLN A 253 3.90 2.17 8.57
CA GLN A 253 5.23 2.76 8.63
C GLN A 253 5.62 3.27 7.24
N LYS A 254 6.27 4.44 7.21
CA LYS A 254 6.94 4.95 6.02
C LYS A 254 8.44 5.03 6.27
N MET A 255 9.22 4.54 5.28
CA MET A 255 10.66 4.67 5.22
C MET A 255 11.07 5.30 3.87
N ASP A 256 12.25 5.92 3.82
CA ASP A 256 12.84 6.35 2.56
C ASP A 256 13.39 5.17 1.74
N SER A 257 13.91 5.44 0.55
CA SER A 257 14.47 4.42 -0.35
C SER A 257 15.66 3.65 0.20
N ASN A 258 16.33 4.17 1.25
CA ASN A 258 17.46 3.56 1.94
C ASN A 258 17.03 2.78 3.20
N GLY A 259 15.74 2.77 3.50
CA GLY A 259 15.19 2.16 4.70
C GLY A 259 15.39 3.00 5.96
N ASN A 260 15.58 4.32 5.82
CA ASN A 260 15.59 5.22 6.97
C ASN A 260 14.16 5.57 7.36
N TYR A 261 13.90 5.63 8.66
CA TYR A 261 12.62 5.96 9.23
C TYR A 261 12.15 7.37 8.85
N ASN A 262 10.90 7.48 8.41
CA ASN A 262 10.24 8.77 8.22
C ASN A 262 9.17 8.99 9.28
N TRP A 263 8.24 8.05 9.40
CA TRP A 263 7.20 8.03 10.42
C TRP A 263 6.57 6.64 10.53
N ALA A 264 5.96 6.37 11.69
CA ALA A 264 5.04 5.26 11.89
C ALA A 264 3.80 5.73 12.65
N LYS A 265 2.68 5.06 12.43
CA LYS A 265 1.40 5.30 13.08
C LYS A 265 0.79 3.98 13.52
N SER A 266 0.17 3.99 14.70
CA SER A 266 -0.64 2.88 15.18
C SER A 266 -2.10 3.28 15.27
N PHE A 267 -2.98 2.32 15.02
CA PHE A 267 -4.43 2.48 15.12
C PHE A 267 -4.95 1.38 16.05
N ASN A 268 -5.33 1.84 17.24
CA ASN A 268 -5.75 0.95 18.30
C ASN A 268 -7.25 0.72 18.19
N ALA A 269 -7.64 -0.51 17.89
CA ALA A 269 -9.02 -0.94 18.05
C ALA A 269 -9.23 -1.45 19.48
N SER A 270 -10.38 -1.16 20.06
CA SER A 270 -10.67 -1.61 21.42
C SER A 270 -10.82 -3.11 21.56
N VAL A 271 -10.99 -3.86 20.45
CA VAL A 271 -11.05 -5.31 20.44
C VAL A 271 -10.26 -5.92 19.28
N THR A 272 -10.75 -5.90 18.06
CA THR A 272 -10.01 -6.42 16.89
C THR A 272 -10.24 -5.52 15.69
N GLY A 273 -9.15 -5.07 15.09
CA GLY A 273 -9.15 -4.43 13.79
C GLY A 273 -8.19 -5.16 12.88
N TYR A 274 -8.63 -5.48 11.69
CA TYR A 274 -7.80 -6.11 10.67
C TYR A 274 -7.76 -5.23 9.43
N SER A 275 -6.57 -5.03 8.86
CA SER A 275 -6.42 -4.42 7.56
C SER A 275 -5.79 -5.41 6.61
N GLN A 276 -6.40 -5.56 5.45
CA GLN A 276 -6.06 -6.60 4.48
C GLN A 276 -5.30 -6.01 3.29
N SER A 277 -5.59 -4.76 2.94
CA SER A 277 -5.10 -4.16 1.70
C SER A 277 -4.89 -2.67 1.84
N ALA A 278 -3.93 -2.17 1.08
CA ALA A 278 -3.63 -0.75 0.96
C ALA A 278 -3.32 -0.36 -0.49
N ALA A 279 -3.45 0.93 -0.80
CA ALA A 279 -3.05 1.51 -2.07
C ALA A 279 -2.52 2.93 -1.88
N LEU A 280 -1.75 3.41 -2.86
CA LEU A 280 -1.32 4.80 -2.97
C LEU A 280 -2.01 5.46 -4.16
N ASP A 281 -2.42 6.73 -4.00
CA ASP A 281 -2.80 7.54 -5.13
C ASP A 281 -1.56 8.19 -5.78
N HIS A 282 -1.78 8.91 -6.89
CA HIS A 282 -0.70 9.59 -7.63
C HIS A 282 -0.01 10.72 -6.85
N LEU A 283 -0.63 11.22 -5.77
CA LEU A 283 -0.07 12.22 -4.85
C LEU A 283 0.72 11.58 -3.70
N GLY A 284 0.73 10.24 -3.61
CA GLY A 284 1.35 9.48 -2.54
C GLY A 284 0.52 9.43 -1.26
N ASN A 285 -0.76 9.80 -1.30
CA ASN A 285 -1.66 9.54 -0.18
C ASN A 285 -1.85 8.03 -0.02
N PHE A 286 -1.76 7.58 1.22
CA PHE A 286 -1.94 6.19 1.58
C PHE A 286 -3.38 5.93 1.96
N TYR A 287 -3.95 4.87 1.42
CA TYR A 287 -5.28 4.37 1.76
C TYR A 287 -5.18 2.94 2.24
N MET A 288 -5.92 2.58 3.27
CA MET A 288 -6.08 1.21 3.70
C MET A 288 -7.55 0.87 3.94
N ILE A 289 -7.89 -0.38 3.72
CA ILE A 289 -9.21 -0.97 3.99
C ILE A 289 -9.05 -2.13 4.96
N GLY A 290 -10.06 -2.32 5.79
CA GLY A 290 -10.14 -3.42 6.73
C GLY A 290 -11.52 -3.47 7.36
N TYR A 291 -11.59 -4.09 8.53
CA TYR A 291 -12.81 -4.13 9.35
C TYR A 291 -12.46 -4.02 10.83
N PHE A 292 -13.41 -3.58 11.62
CA PHE A 292 -13.25 -3.38 13.06
C PHE A 292 -14.56 -3.67 13.78
N ASN A 293 -14.45 -4.11 15.03
CA ASN A 293 -15.56 -4.18 15.95
C ASN A 293 -15.39 -3.14 17.06
N SER A 294 -16.50 -2.69 17.65
CA SER A 294 -16.53 -1.69 18.72
C SER A 294 -16.08 -0.29 18.25
N ALA A 295 -14.95 0.24 18.71
CA ALA A 295 -14.46 1.57 18.32
C ALA A 295 -12.99 1.51 17.90
N ILE A 296 -12.63 2.32 16.89
CA ILE A 296 -11.26 2.50 16.44
C ILE A 296 -10.97 3.99 16.27
N ASP A 297 -9.84 4.46 16.81
CA ASP A 297 -9.37 5.83 16.66
C ASP A 297 -8.30 5.90 15.58
N PHE A 298 -8.60 6.59 14.49
CA PHE A 298 -7.66 6.86 13.41
C PHE A 298 -6.93 8.20 13.56
N GLY A 299 -7.24 8.98 14.62
CA GLY A 299 -6.59 10.26 14.89
C GLY A 299 -5.16 10.07 15.35
N THR A 300 -4.20 10.38 14.48
CA THR A 300 -2.76 10.31 14.78
C THR A 300 -2.24 11.59 15.42
N GLY A 301 -3.09 12.37 16.12
CA GLY A 301 -2.75 13.67 16.69
C GLY A 301 -3.80 14.17 17.69
N SER A 302 -3.91 15.49 17.88
CA SER A 302 -4.84 16.12 18.84
C SER A 302 -6.33 16.08 18.46
N GLY A 303 -6.67 15.49 17.29
CA GLY A 303 -8.06 15.32 16.84
C GLY A 303 -8.53 13.90 17.07
N VAL A 304 -9.69 13.73 17.69
CA VAL A 304 -10.35 12.43 17.83
C VAL A 304 -11.09 12.12 16.54
N SER A 305 -10.77 10.99 15.92
CA SER A 305 -11.41 10.48 14.69
C SER A 305 -11.90 9.06 14.91
N ASN A 306 -12.78 8.92 15.92
CA ASN A 306 -13.34 7.63 16.28
C ASN A 306 -14.43 7.22 15.31
N LEU A 307 -14.26 6.02 14.73
CA LEU A 307 -15.36 5.29 14.15
C LEU A 307 -15.88 4.30 15.19
N SER A 308 -17.21 4.15 15.28
CA SER A 308 -17.86 3.11 16.06
C SER A 308 -18.60 2.17 15.14
N SER A 309 -18.44 0.86 15.33
CA SER A 309 -19.23 -0.11 14.59
C SER A 309 -20.71 0.02 14.96
N SER A 310 -21.56 -0.18 13.97
CA SER A 310 -23.01 -0.21 14.11
C SER A 310 -23.55 -1.59 14.45
N GLY A 311 -22.73 -2.61 14.29
CA GLY A 311 -23.07 -4.01 14.48
C GLY A 311 -21.96 -4.82 15.10
N PHE A 312 -21.69 -6.00 14.54
CA PHE A 312 -20.61 -6.88 15.00
C PHE A 312 -19.26 -6.39 14.45
N GLU A 313 -19.14 -6.27 13.13
CA GLU A 313 -17.95 -5.75 12.44
C GLU A 313 -18.40 -4.82 11.32
N ASP A 314 -17.75 -3.69 11.18
CA ASP A 314 -17.94 -2.78 10.05
C ASP A 314 -16.64 -2.61 9.29
N ALA A 315 -16.72 -2.49 7.96
CA ALA A 315 -15.57 -2.15 7.16
C ALA A 315 -15.20 -0.67 7.35
N PHE A 316 -13.92 -0.38 7.22
CA PHE A 316 -13.40 0.99 7.23
C PHE A 316 -12.49 1.23 6.03
N ILE A 317 -12.43 2.47 5.59
CA ILE A 317 -11.39 2.98 4.70
C ILE A 317 -10.82 4.24 5.33
N VAL A 318 -9.50 4.30 5.44
CA VAL A 318 -8.79 5.47 5.99
C VAL A 318 -7.81 6.03 4.97
N LYS A 319 -7.71 7.35 4.93
CA LYS A 319 -6.73 8.11 4.15
C LYS A 319 -5.70 8.76 5.06
N ILE A 320 -4.42 8.62 4.72
CA ILE A 320 -3.28 9.24 5.41
C ILE A 320 -2.45 10.00 4.38
N TYR A 321 -2.08 11.24 4.68
CA TYR A 321 -1.19 12.03 3.83
C TYR A 321 0.24 11.48 3.82
N PRO A 322 1.05 11.79 2.78
CA PRO A 322 2.46 11.37 2.72
C PRO A 322 3.30 11.77 3.94
N SER A 323 2.87 12.80 4.67
CA SER A 323 3.50 13.27 5.92
C SER A 323 3.18 12.40 7.14
N GLY A 324 2.31 11.40 7.03
CA GLY A 324 1.79 10.61 8.14
C GLY A 324 0.63 11.27 8.89
N LYS A 325 0.14 12.44 8.43
CA LYS A 325 -1.01 13.10 9.03
C LYS A 325 -2.30 12.39 8.58
N TYR A 326 -3.20 12.14 9.52
CA TYR A 326 -4.54 11.66 9.25
C TYR A 326 -5.31 12.63 8.34
N ALA A 327 -6.01 12.11 7.35
CA ALA A 327 -6.87 12.89 6.46
C ALA A 327 -8.35 12.63 6.74
N SER A 328 -8.80 11.40 6.59
CA SER A 328 -10.18 11.01 6.83
C SER A 328 -10.30 9.50 7.04
N ALA A 329 -11.36 9.08 7.72
CA ALA A 329 -11.79 7.69 7.77
C ALA A 329 -13.29 7.61 7.55
N ASN A 330 -13.71 6.58 6.83
CA ASN A 330 -15.10 6.32 6.53
C ASN A 330 -15.43 4.87 6.86
N LYS A 331 -16.64 4.66 7.30
CA LYS A 331 -17.22 3.37 7.65
C LYS A 331 -18.16 2.92 6.55
N ILE A 332 -18.16 1.62 6.29
CA ILE A 332 -19.14 0.93 5.46
C ILE A 332 -19.71 -0.16 6.33
N GLY A 333 -21.03 -0.17 6.53
CA GLY A 333 -21.59 -1.22 7.33
C GLY A 333 -23.00 -0.96 7.84
N GLY A 334 -23.49 -1.94 8.63
CA GLY A 334 -24.83 -1.96 9.19
C GLY A 334 -24.86 -2.63 10.55
N SER A 335 -25.90 -3.42 10.83
CA SER A 335 -26.05 -4.06 12.14
C SER A 335 -25.44 -5.46 12.25
N LYS A 336 -24.73 -5.93 11.22
CA LYS A 336 -24.18 -7.29 11.12
C LYS A 336 -22.67 -7.25 10.88
N TYR A 337 -22.13 -8.27 10.16
CA TYR A 337 -20.73 -8.39 9.78
C TYR A 337 -20.50 -7.76 8.41
N ASP A 338 -19.64 -6.76 8.34
CA ASP A 338 -19.29 -6.04 7.13
C ASP A 338 -17.76 -5.90 7.07
N ASN A 339 -17.13 -6.56 6.09
CA ASN A 339 -15.68 -6.71 6.04
C ASN A 339 -15.11 -6.16 4.73
N GLY A 340 -14.10 -5.30 4.83
CA GLY A 340 -13.34 -4.80 3.70
C GLY A 340 -12.09 -5.65 3.47
N TYR A 341 -11.89 -6.17 2.26
CA TYR A 341 -10.78 -7.08 1.96
C TYR A 341 -9.73 -6.50 1.03
N SER A 342 -10.14 -5.74 0.02
CA SER A 342 -9.19 -5.20 -0.94
C SER A 342 -9.62 -3.83 -1.43
N LEU A 343 -8.63 -2.96 -1.68
CA LEU A 343 -8.84 -1.68 -2.34
C LEU A 343 -7.77 -1.41 -3.40
N GLN A 344 -8.14 -0.64 -4.40
CA GLN A 344 -7.27 -0.22 -5.47
C GLN A 344 -7.62 1.20 -5.92
N MET A 345 -6.61 2.00 -6.24
CA MET A 345 -6.80 3.31 -6.88
C MET A 345 -6.75 3.17 -8.39
N GLY A 346 -7.78 3.68 -9.07
CA GLY A 346 -7.79 3.82 -10.51
C GLY A 346 -6.94 5.00 -10.99
N SER A 347 -6.55 4.99 -12.25
CA SER A 347 -5.76 6.08 -12.86
C SER A 347 -6.49 7.44 -12.89
N SER A 348 -7.81 7.45 -12.83
CA SER A 348 -8.67 8.64 -12.70
C SER A 348 -8.72 9.21 -11.27
N GLY A 349 -8.10 8.54 -10.28
CA GLY A 349 -8.24 8.87 -8.86
C GLY A 349 -9.48 8.27 -8.19
N ASP A 350 -10.27 7.49 -8.92
CA ASP A 350 -11.37 6.72 -8.34
C ASP A 350 -10.82 5.60 -7.46
N MET A 351 -11.51 5.33 -6.36
CA MET A 351 -11.23 4.19 -5.49
C MET A 351 -12.19 3.04 -5.80
N TYR A 352 -11.65 1.85 -5.88
CA TYR A 352 -12.41 0.61 -5.97
C TYR A 352 -12.14 -0.22 -4.72
N ALA A 353 -13.19 -0.71 -4.09
CA ALA A 353 -13.08 -1.56 -2.91
C ALA A 353 -13.98 -2.79 -3.04
N THR A 354 -13.58 -3.87 -2.40
CA THR A 354 -14.38 -5.09 -2.33
C THR A 354 -14.31 -5.71 -0.94
N GLY A 355 -15.34 -6.47 -0.62
CA GLY A 355 -15.45 -7.13 0.67
C GLY A 355 -16.72 -7.98 0.76
N SER A 356 -17.13 -8.28 1.97
CA SER A 356 -18.39 -8.96 2.25
C SER A 356 -19.24 -8.15 3.22
N PHE A 357 -20.57 -8.32 3.13
CA PHE A 357 -21.50 -7.67 4.04
C PHE A 357 -22.69 -8.59 4.35
N SER A 358 -23.32 -8.36 5.49
CA SER A 358 -24.47 -9.13 5.96
C SER A 358 -25.63 -8.21 6.36
N GLY A 359 -26.86 -8.64 6.08
CA GLY A 359 -28.03 -7.82 6.35
C GLY A 359 -28.10 -6.59 5.45
N THR A 360 -28.30 -5.40 6.03
CA THR A 360 -28.35 -4.14 5.29
C THR A 360 -27.17 -3.27 5.72
N ALA A 361 -26.35 -2.86 4.76
CA ALA A 361 -25.17 -2.01 4.96
C ALA A 361 -25.30 -0.70 4.17
N ASP A 362 -24.80 0.39 4.74
CA ASP A 362 -24.69 1.69 4.09
C ASP A 362 -23.32 1.80 3.39
N PHE A 363 -23.35 2.07 2.10
CA PHE A 363 -22.16 2.20 1.25
C PHE A 363 -21.82 3.64 0.88
N ASP A 364 -22.55 4.64 1.42
CA ASP A 364 -22.19 6.04 1.25
C ASP A 364 -21.15 6.47 2.30
N ALA A 365 -20.06 7.06 1.84
CA ALA A 365 -19.00 7.57 2.71
C ALA A 365 -19.34 8.90 3.37
N GLY A 366 -20.45 9.55 2.97
CA GLY A 366 -20.86 10.87 3.43
C GLY A 366 -21.99 10.85 4.43
N THR A 367 -22.84 11.86 4.36
CA THR A 367 -24.07 11.97 5.17
C THR A 367 -25.31 11.44 4.46
N ALA A 368 -25.20 11.06 3.19
CA ALA A 368 -26.26 10.40 2.46
C ALA A 368 -26.34 8.92 2.87
N ILE A 369 -27.37 8.24 2.43
CA ILE A 369 -27.57 6.82 2.72
C ILE A 369 -27.69 6.06 1.39
N ALA A 370 -26.81 5.08 1.20
CA ALA A 370 -26.82 4.17 0.06
C ALA A 370 -26.94 2.71 0.54
N ASN A 371 -28.08 2.39 1.10
CA ASN A 371 -28.34 1.07 1.66
C ASN A 371 -28.43 -0.01 0.59
N VAL A 372 -27.68 -1.09 0.77
CA VAL A 372 -27.78 -2.34 0.04
C VAL A 372 -28.09 -3.46 1.02
N SER A 373 -29.01 -4.34 0.68
CA SER A 373 -29.36 -5.49 1.52
C SER A 373 -28.85 -6.78 0.92
N ALA A 374 -28.20 -7.58 1.75
CA ALA A 374 -27.75 -8.93 1.40
C ALA A 374 -28.96 -9.86 1.17
N SER A 375 -28.74 -10.93 0.44
CA SER A 375 -29.78 -11.96 0.16
C SER A 375 -30.33 -12.51 1.46
N PRO A 376 -31.69 -12.61 1.61
CA PRO A 376 -32.32 -13.10 2.84
C PRO A 376 -31.92 -14.52 3.23
N SER A 377 -31.49 -15.33 2.27
CA SER A 377 -31.09 -16.72 2.47
C SER A 377 -29.59 -16.88 2.73
N GLY A 378 -28.78 -15.81 2.53
CA GLY A 378 -27.34 -15.82 2.68
C GLY A 378 -26.88 -15.38 4.07
N ILE A 379 -25.73 -15.87 4.49
CA ILE A 379 -25.05 -15.41 5.71
C ILE A 379 -24.36 -14.09 5.41
N SER A 380 -23.74 -13.96 4.23
CA SER A 380 -23.09 -12.75 3.72
C SER A 380 -23.05 -12.74 2.19
N ASP A 381 -23.08 -11.56 1.61
CA ASP A 381 -22.89 -11.32 0.18
C ASP A 381 -21.59 -10.55 -0.07
N ALA A 382 -21.02 -10.67 -1.26
CA ALA A 382 -19.88 -9.87 -1.68
C ALA A 382 -20.34 -8.49 -2.14
N PHE A 383 -19.50 -7.46 -1.92
CA PHE A 383 -19.72 -6.16 -2.51
C PHE A 383 -18.54 -5.73 -3.39
N THR A 384 -18.85 -4.90 -4.37
CA THR A 384 -17.88 -4.09 -5.10
C THR A 384 -18.34 -2.65 -5.04
N LEU A 385 -17.46 -1.77 -4.62
CA LEU A 385 -17.71 -0.35 -4.41
C LEU A 385 -16.79 0.47 -5.30
N LYS A 386 -17.34 1.52 -5.91
CA LYS A 386 -16.55 2.58 -6.55
C LYS A 386 -16.90 3.91 -5.91
N TRP A 387 -15.89 4.61 -5.39
CA TRP A 387 -16.02 6.00 -4.98
C TRP A 387 -15.19 6.91 -5.89
N SER A 388 -15.84 7.89 -6.47
CA SER A 388 -15.18 9.05 -7.07
C SER A 388 -15.02 10.12 -6.00
N ASN A 389 -13.83 10.70 -5.86
CA ASN A 389 -13.53 11.73 -4.86
C ASN A 389 -13.78 11.25 -3.42
N PHE A 390 -12.99 10.27 -2.97
CA PHE A 390 -12.98 9.89 -1.55
C PHE A 390 -12.90 11.16 -0.68
N PRO A 391 -13.78 11.34 0.33
CA PRO A 391 -13.83 12.56 1.11
C PRO A 391 -12.43 12.90 1.64
N SER A 392 -11.83 13.92 1.06
CA SER A 392 -10.61 14.50 1.60
C SER A 392 -11.04 15.31 2.83
N GLY A 393 -10.49 15.00 4.00
CA GLY A 393 -10.40 15.98 5.06
C GLY A 393 -9.82 17.28 4.50
N ILE A 394 -9.91 18.38 5.23
CA ILE A 394 -9.32 19.65 4.80
C ILE A 394 -7.88 19.36 4.38
N GLU A 395 -7.61 19.38 3.06
CA GLU A 395 -6.26 19.26 2.56
C GLU A 395 -5.44 20.44 3.09
N GLU A 396 -4.53 20.15 4.03
CA GLU A 396 -3.31 20.93 4.00
C GLU A 396 -2.62 20.55 2.68
N GLN A 397 -2.89 21.29 1.63
CA GLN A 397 -1.98 21.35 0.49
C GLN A 397 -0.65 21.90 1.02
N LYS A 398 0.14 21.02 1.63
CA LYS A 398 1.57 21.25 1.65
C LYS A 398 2.00 21.00 0.21
N SER A 399 2.04 22.09 -0.55
CA SER A 399 2.66 22.13 -1.86
C SER A 399 3.91 21.24 -1.85
N LEU A 400 3.91 20.14 -2.65
CA LEU A 400 5.11 19.41 -3.03
C LEU A 400 6.01 20.27 -3.94
N VAL A 401 5.58 21.49 -4.21
CA VAL A 401 6.38 22.54 -4.79
C VAL A 401 7.24 23.09 -3.65
N PRO A 402 8.58 22.98 -3.70
CA PRO A 402 9.43 23.59 -2.70
C PRO A 402 9.01 25.04 -2.52
N ASN A 403 9.01 25.54 -1.27
CA ASN A 403 8.78 26.96 -1.03
C ASN A 403 9.90 27.73 -1.74
N LEU A 404 9.65 28.11 -3.00
CA LEU A 404 10.60 28.81 -3.83
C LEU A 404 10.73 30.30 -3.46
N PHE A 405 9.94 30.74 -2.46
CA PHE A 405 10.01 32.10 -1.94
C PHE A 405 9.63 32.20 -0.46
N ARG A 406 10.03 33.26 0.18
CA ARG A 406 9.68 33.60 1.58
C ARG A 406 8.98 34.94 1.61
N ILE A 407 8.03 35.11 2.56
CA ILE A 407 7.32 36.36 2.83
C ILE A 407 7.69 36.82 4.23
N TYR A 408 8.14 38.06 4.36
CA TYR A 408 8.42 38.64 5.67
C TYR A 408 8.19 40.16 5.70
N PRO A 409 7.65 40.69 6.83
CA PRO A 409 7.05 39.92 7.90
C PRO A 409 5.79 39.17 7.46
N ASN A 410 5.50 38.05 8.11
CA ASN A 410 4.24 37.35 7.97
C ASN A 410 3.88 36.77 9.35
N PRO A 411 2.88 37.29 10.08
CA PRO A 411 1.89 38.31 9.64
C PRO A 411 2.48 39.70 9.36
N ASN A 412 1.72 40.53 8.60
CA ASN A 412 2.09 41.90 8.24
C ASN A 412 0.89 42.87 8.35
N GLN A 413 1.13 44.15 8.10
CA GLN A 413 0.11 45.22 8.10
C GLN A 413 -0.09 45.83 6.70
N GLY A 414 0.05 45.00 5.64
CA GLY A 414 -0.07 45.43 4.25
C GLY A 414 1.27 45.82 3.62
N GLU A 415 2.37 45.82 4.35
CA GLU A 415 3.72 45.97 3.82
C GLU A 415 4.55 44.73 4.14
N PHE A 416 5.12 44.10 3.12
CA PHE A 416 5.90 42.87 3.21
C PHE A 416 6.84 42.71 2.03
N THR A 417 7.85 41.87 2.20
CA THR A 417 8.80 41.51 1.16
C THR A 417 8.65 40.05 0.77
N ILE A 418 8.60 39.77 -0.52
CA ILE A 418 8.69 38.43 -1.09
C ILE A 418 10.12 38.25 -1.61
N HIS A 419 10.84 37.28 -1.04
CA HIS A 419 12.19 36.92 -1.43
C HIS A 419 12.17 35.57 -2.14
N LEU A 420 12.55 35.53 -3.43
CA LEU A 420 12.67 34.31 -4.21
C LEU A 420 13.97 33.60 -3.82
N LEU A 421 13.91 32.28 -3.64
CA LEU A 421 15.08 31.47 -3.29
C LEU A 421 15.94 31.14 -4.52
N GLU A 422 15.37 31.22 -5.70
CA GLU A 422 16.05 31.06 -6.99
C GLU A 422 15.71 32.24 -7.91
N ASN A 423 16.65 32.63 -8.75
CA ASN A 423 16.46 33.72 -9.69
C ASN A 423 15.85 33.20 -10.99
N SER A 424 14.64 33.63 -11.32
CA SER A 424 13.97 33.30 -12.58
C SER A 424 13.58 34.56 -13.34
N SER A 425 14.08 34.69 -14.54
CA SER A 425 13.79 35.84 -15.41
C SER A 425 12.35 35.88 -15.94
N LYS A 426 11.56 34.86 -15.69
CA LYS A 426 10.15 34.73 -16.16
C LYS A 426 9.17 34.50 -14.99
N ALA A 427 9.58 34.82 -13.78
CA ALA A 427 8.73 34.71 -12.62
C ALA A 427 7.71 35.84 -12.53
N SER A 428 6.47 35.51 -12.17
CA SER A 428 5.43 36.47 -11.80
C SER A 428 4.74 36.06 -10.49
N ILE A 429 4.16 37.03 -9.79
CA ILE A 429 3.53 36.83 -8.49
C ILE A 429 2.07 37.28 -8.55
N SER A 430 1.15 36.49 -8.00
CA SER A 430 -0.25 36.85 -7.81
C SER A 430 -0.64 36.69 -6.33
N ILE A 431 -1.35 37.67 -5.78
CA ILE A 431 -1.93 37.63 -4.44
C ILE A 431 -3.45 37.59 -4.58
N LYS A 432 -4.06 36.58 -3.96
CA LYS A 432 -5.51 36.32 -4.00
C LYS A 432 -6.09 36.29 -2.60
N ASN A 433 -7.34 36.75 -2.46
CA ASN A 433 -8.10 36.56 -1.23
C ASN A 433 -8.67 35.12 -1.14
N THR A 434 -9.35 34.80 -0.04
CA THR A 434 -9.97 33.49 0.20
C THR A 434 -11.09 33.12 -0.79
N LEU A 435 -11.63 34.11 -1.54
CA LEU A 435 -12.62 33.90 -2.61
C LEU A 435 -11.97 33.69 -3.97
N GLY A 436 -10.60 33.67 -4.06
CA GLY A 436 -9.85 33.50 -5.30
C GLY A 436 -9.71 34.78 -6.16
N GLN A 437 -10.21 35.94 -5.66
CA GLN A 437 -10.09 37.20 -6.38
C GLN A 437 -8.65 37.73 -6.29
N ILE A 438 -8.10 38.18 -7.42
CA ILE A 438 -6.75 38.77 -7.49
C ILE A 438 -6.78 40.15 -6.83
N ILE A 439 -5.98 40.32 -5.77
CA ILE A 439 -5.79 41.57 -5.06
C ILE A 439 -4.57 42.34 -5.57
N TYR A 440 -3.54 41.58 -6.00
CA TYR A 440 -2.31 42.18 -6.55
C TYR A 440 -1.68 41.19 -7.52
N GLN A 441 -1.05 41.76 -8.57
CA GLN A 441 -0.29 40.96 -9.53
C GLN A 441 1.00 41.73 -9.92
N LEU A 442 2.10 40.99 -9.98
CA LEU A 442 3.42 41.44 -10.43
C LEU A 442 3.87 40.53 -11.57
N ASP A 443 3.86 41.07 -12.80
CA ASP A 443 4.14 40.28 -14.01
C ASP A 443 5.62 39.91 -14.19
N LYS A 444 6.52 40.63 -13.50
CA LYS A 444 7.94 40.33 -13.50
C LYS A 444 8.48 40.44 -12.06
N ALA A 445 8.72 39.32 -11.45
CA ALA A 445 9.28 39.24 -10.09
C ALA A 445 10.80 39.27 -10.14
N GLU A 446 11.40 40.03 -9.23
CA GLU A 446 12.83 40.06 -8.96
C GLU A 446 13.15 39.12 -7.77
N VAL A 447 14.43 38.92 -7.46
CA VAL A 447 14.84 38.11 -6.29
C VAL A 447 14.23 38.64 -4.99
N GLN A 448 14.09 39.99 -4.88
CA GLN A 448 13.46 40.62 -3.73
C GLN A 448 12.43 41.64 -4.20
N ASN A 449 11.16 41.45 -3.78
CA ASN A 449 10.03 42.30 -4.15
C ASN A 449 9.36 42.83 -2.89
N THR A 450 9.48 44.14 -2.64
CA THR A 450 8.74 44.79 -1.54
C THR A 450 7.39 45.31 -2.06
N ILE A 451 6.32 44.84 -1.46
CA ILE A 451 4.94 45.10 -1.83
C ILE A 451 4.26 45.89 -0.74
N ARG A 452 3.54 46.95 -1.12
CA ARG A 452 2.74 47.79 -0.24
C ARG A 452 1.30 47.83 -0.73
N LEU A 453 0.37 47.31 0.08
CA LEU A 453 -1.07 47.26 -0.20
C LEU A 453 -1.80 48.16 0.78
N SER A 454 -1.96 49.45 0.41
CA SER A 454 -2.44 50.51 1.30
C SER A 454 -3.90 50.42 1.75
N SER A 455 -4.65 49.42 1.28
CA SER A 455 -6.09 49.25 1.63
C SER A 455 -6.47 47.77 1.70
N ILE A 456 -5.55 46.91 2.09
CA ILE A 456 -5.84 45.48 2.24
C ILE A 456 -6.59 45.23 3.54
N ALA A 457 -7.67 44.43 3.50
CA ALA A 457 -8.40 44.05 4.68
C ALA A 457 -7.62 43.04 5.53
N THR A 458 -7.80 43.08 6.85
CA THR A 458 -7.31 42.05 7.77
C THR A 458 -7.85 40.68 7.35
N GLY A 459 -6.98 39.69 7.24
CA GLY A 459 -7.39 38.36 6.84
C GLY A 459 -6.29 37.53 6.20
N MET A 460 -6.70 36.42 5.61
CA MET A 460 -5.83 35.42 4.96
C MET A 460 -5.79 35.66 3.45
N TYR A 461 -4.60 35.58 2.88
CA TYR A 461 -4.33 35.72 1.45
C TYR A 461 -3.41 34.61 0.97
N PHE A 462 -3.52 34.25 -0.31
CA PHE A 462 -2.66 33.30 -0.97
C PHE A 462 -1.73 34.01 -1.95
N VAL A 463 -0.43 33.84 -1.77
CA VAL A 463 0.61 34.35 -2.64
C VAL A 463 1.11 33.21 -3.50
N SER A 464 0.95 33.32 -4.81
CA SER A 464 1.37 32.30 -5.78
C SER A 464 2.47 32.85 -6.69
N LEU A 465 3.55 32.05 -6.84
CA LEU A 465 4.62 32.29 -7.79
C LEU A 465 4.32 31.50 -9.07
N TYR A 466 4.45 32.15 -10.21
CA TYR A 466 4.26 31.57 -11.53
C TYR A 466 5.59 31.58 -12.29
N GLU A 467 5.85 30.53 -13.05
CA GLU A 467 6.88 30.48 -14.09
C GLU A 467 6.27 29.96 -15.38
N ASN A 468 6.54 30.67 -16.48
CA ASN A 468 5.95 30.35 -17.80
C ASN A 468 4.41 30.20 -17.76
N GLY A 469 3.73 30.96 -16.89
CA GLY A 469 2.27 30.94 -16.75
C GLY A 469 1.71 29.78 -15.90
N GLN A 470 2.56 28.90 -15.34
CA GLN A 470 2.16 27.83 -14.43
C GLN A 470 2.52 28.15 -12.98
N ILE A 471 1.65 27.79 -12.03
CA ILE A 471 1.94 27.95 -10.60
C ILE A 471 3.04 26.97 -10.21
N VAL A 472 4.17 27.52 -9.70
CA VAL A 472 5.30 26.73 -9.23
C VAL A 472 5.46 26.73 -7.70
N SER A 473 4.82 27.67 -6.99
CA SER A 473 4.79 27.73 -5.53
C SER A 473 3.61 28.57 -5.05
N THR A 474 3.01 28.22 -3.91
CA THR A 474 1.97 29.02 -3.23
C THR A 474 2.20 28.98 -1.72
N THR A 475 2.13 30.14 -1.09
CA THR A 475 2.28 30.31 0.38
C THR A 475 1.16 31.19 0.92
N MET A 476 0.75 30.92 2.14
CA MET A 476 -0.24 31.70 2.86
C MET A 476 0.38 32.95 3.50
N MET A 477 -0.31 34.10 3.39
CA MET A 477 0.05 35.36 4.02
C MET A 477 -1.09 35.83 4.92
N MET A 478 -0.76 36.25 6.13
CA MET A 478 -1.70 36.86 7.09
C MET A 478 -1.49 38.37 7.15
N VAL A 479 -2.61 39.13 7.08
CA VAL A 479 -2.63 40.58 7.26
C VAL A 479 -3.43 40.89 8.54
N HIS A 480 -2.85 41.71 9.41
CA HIS A 480 -3.45 42.17 10.69
C HIS A 480 -3.86 43.61 10.62
#